data_e1c40a02aed3edca366370ec8bebd809
#
_entry.id   e1c40a02aed3edca366370ec8bebd809
#
_cell.length_a   1.000
_cell.length_b   1.000
_cell.length_c   1.000
_cell.angle_alpha   90.00
_cell.angle_beta   90.00
_cell.angle_gamma   90.00
#
_symmetry.space_group_name_H-M   'P 1'
#
loop_
_entity.id
_entity.type
_entity.pdbx_description
1 polymer ?
#
loop_
_entity_poly.entity_id
_entity_poly.type
_entity_poly.pdbx_seq_one_letter_code
_entity_poly.pdbx_strand_id
1 'polypeptide(L)'
;MTKPPTDEPLRIAIFAESYLPYLSGVTVSTESLARGLRAAGHQVLLLAPRPAGGASPGSAGAVGPDPEVAWLPSFQLPRPAPHGYRVPWPIPSPALRAAVAFRPHIVHAQAPFVSGLMARRVARRAGVPLVFTHHTRLGDYRHYLGPLAAPGAGALSAYLVRFWAGCAAIVAPGTDLAAEIAARLGSGRRPVVRVIPTGIDTASIGRLEPIDARPVAGWPPDAVVAVSVGRLAPEKSSGLVVEAFADAVAGEPTLRLLLIGGGPLEVALRTRVAQSDLAGRVHLTGVRPRLEALALARGADLFVFASQTETQGLVLGEALAAGVPVVALDGHGVRDSVRDGLDGEVLAAAPEETRRARLAAGVVGLARDANRRAELAHAAVEGAARFDVVARIAEMVDLYRSLLAHRR
;
A
#
# COMPACT_ATOMS: atom_id res chain seq x y z
N MET A 1 4.89 -19.25 -31.53
CA MET A 1 3.67 -18.64 -30.92
C MET A 1 3.50 -17.27 -31.55
N THR A 2 2.42 -17.07 -32.31
CA THR A 2 2.09 -15.78 -32.95
C THR A 2 1.87 -14.70 -31.88
N LYS A 3 2.36 -13.49 -32.17
CA LYS A 3 2.12 -12.29 -31.37
C LYS A 3 0.60 -12.11 -31.22
N PRO A 4 0.02 -11.96 -30.00
CA PRO A 4 -1.35 -11.54 -29.94
C PRO A 4 -1.47 -10.17 -30.61
N PRO A 5 -2.50 -9.92 -31.44
CA PRO A 5 -2.81 -8.60 -31.97
C PRO A 5 -2.89 -7.58 -30.83
N THR A 6 -2.69 -6.31 -31.12
CA THR A 6 -2.65 -5.23 -30.15
C THR A 6 -3.87 -5.14 -29.24
N ASP A 7 -5.00 -5.75 -29.64
CA ASP A 7 -6.30 -5.70 -28.95
C ASP A 7 -6.76 -7.04 -28.34
N GLU A 8 -5.99 -8.15 -28.50
CA GLU A 8 -6.40 -9.42 -27.91
C GLU A 8 -6.22 -9.43 -26.37
N PRO A 9 -7.16 -10.11 -25.67
CA PRO A 9 -7.05 -10.32 -24.22
C PRO A 9 -5.77 -11.08 -23.86
N LEU A 10 -5.02 -10.55 -22.90
CA LEU A 10 -3.87 -11.23 -22.33
C LEU A 10 -4.31 -12.24 -21.26
N ARG A 11 -3.60 -13.35 -21.13
CA ARG A 11 -3.68 -14.26 -19.99
C ARG A 11 -2.54 -13.96 -19.03
N ILE A 12 -2.88 -13.51 -17.82
CA ILE A 12 -1.91 -13.08 -16.80
C ILE A 12 -2.06 -13.96 -15.56
N ALA A 13 -0.99 -14.65 -15.15
CA ALA A 13 -0.95 -15.39 -13.89
C ALA A 13 -0.27 -14.53 -12.83
N ILE A 14 -1.02 -14.10 -11.81
CA ILE A 14 -0.52 -13.27 -10.69
C ILE A 14 -0.25 -14.16 -9.49
N PHE A 15 0.94 -14.02 -8.88
CA PHE A 15 1.36 -14.77 -7.70
C PHE A 15 1.49 -13.84 -6.50
N ALA A 16 0.64 -14.04 -5.49
CA ALA A 16 0.63 -13.28 -4.25
C ALA A 16 1.25 -14.07 -3.08
N GLU A 17 2.07 -13.41 -2.25
CA GLU A 17 2.62 -14.00 -1.01
C GLU A 17 1.61 -13.93 0.14
N SER A 18 0.75 -12.90 0.12
CA SER A 18 -0.36 -12.72 1.05
C SER A 18 -1.58 -12.21 0.29
N TYR A 19 -2.76 -12.56 0.76
CA TYR A 19 -4.01 -12.13 0.14
C TYR A 19 -5.13 -12.06 1.19
N LEU A 20 -6.30 -11.61 0.78
CA LEU A 20 -7.47 -11.52 1.65
C LEU A 20 -7.75 -12.87 2.38
N PRO A 21 -8.23 -12.83 3.62
CA PRO A 21 -8.68 -11.68 4.40
C PRO A 21 -7.58 -10.89 5.13
N TYR A 22 -6.30 -11.25 4.98
CA TYR A 22 -5.20 -10.46 5.52
C TYR A 22 -5.06 -9.14 4.75
N LEU A 23 -5.38 -8.03 5.41
CA LEU A 23 -5.37 -6.70 4.80
C LEU A 23 -4.01 -6.02 4.97
N SER A 24 -3.42 -5.62 3.86
CA SER A 24 -2.16 -4.86 3.78
C SER A 24 -2.12 -4.05 2.48
N GLY A 25 -1.21 -3.08 2.37
CA GLY A 25 -1.01 -2.34 1.12
C GLY A 25 -0.70 -3.25 -0.07
N VAL A 26 0.07 -4.34 0.15
CA VAL A 26 0.36 -5.35 -0.88
C VAL A 26 -0.90 -6.08 -1.34
N THR A 27 -1.75 -6.46 -0.38
CA THR A 27 -3.02 -7.16 -0.69
C THR A 27 -3.97 -6.27 -1.46
N VAL A 28 -4.11 -5.00 -1.04
CA VAL A 28 -4.94 -4.00 -1.73
C VAL A 28 -4.41 -3.74 -3.15
N SER A 29 -3.09 -3.61 -3.31
CA SER A 29 -2.47 -3.42 -4.62
C SER A 29 -2.67 -4.63 -5.55
N THR A 30 -2.51 -5.85 -5.02
CA THR A 30 -2.72 -7.09 -5.78
C THR A 30 -4.16 -7.23 -6.24
N GLU A 31 -5.11 -6.93 -5.36
CA GLU A 31 -6.55 -6.95 -5.65
C GLU A 31 -6.92 -5.89 -6.70
N SER A 32 -6.43 -4.66 -6.53
CA SER A 32 -6.64 -3.57 -7.49
C SER A 32 -6.11 -3.94 -8.88
N LEU A 33 -4.91 -4.52 -8.96
CA LEU A 33 -4.31 -4.99 -10.21
C LEU A 33 -5.14 -6.10 -10.87
N ALA A 34 -5.51 -7.13 -10.10
CA ALA A 34 -6.25 -8.27 -10.65
C ALA A 34 -7.63 -7.85 -11.18
N ARG A 35 -8.38 -7.08 -10.39
CA ARG A 35 -9.70 -6.55 -10.76
C ARG A 35 -9.60 -5.58 -11.93
N GLY A 36 -8.64 -4.65 -11.92
CA GLY A 36 -8.47 -3.70 -13.00
C GLY A 36 -8.11 -4.36 -14.33
N LEU A 37 -7.23 -5.37 -14.33
CA LEU A 37 -6.91 -6.13 -15.54
C LEU A 37 -8.12 -6.89 -16.09
N ARG A 38 -8.97 -7.47 -15.22
CA ARG A 38 -10.22 -8.13 -15.64
C ARG A 38 -11.22 -7.14 -16.20
N ALA A 39 -11.38 -5.98 -15.55
CA ALA A 39 -12.23 -4.90 -16.05
C ALA A 39 -11.76 -4.37 -17.42
N ALA A 40 -10.47 -4.43 -17.70
CA ALA A 40 -9.87 -4.12 -18.99
C ALA A 40 -9.99 -5.27 -20.02
N GLY A 41 -10.73 -6.35 -19.71
CA GLY A 41 -11.00 -7.46 -20.63
C GLY A 41 -9.93 -8.54 -20.67
N HIS A 42 -8.95 -8.53 -19.76
CA HIS A 42 -7.91 -9.55 -19.70
C HIS A 42 -8.30 -10.75 -18.82
N GLN A 43 -7.78 -11.93 -19.14
CA GLN A 43 -7.96 -13.12 -18.32
C GLN A 43 -6.89 -13.15 -17.21
N VAL A 44 -7.32 -13.20 -15.96
CA VAL A 44 -6.41 -13.18 -14.80
C VAL A 44 -6.64 -14.38 -13.92
N LEU A 45 -5.63 -15.21 -13.73
CA LEU A 45 -5.57 -16.26 -12.72
C LEU A 45 -4.72 -15.77 -11.55
N LEU A 46 -5.35 -15.55 -10.41
CA LEU A 46 -4.66 -15.15 -9.17
C LEU A 46 -4.32 -16.39 -8.34
N LEU A 47 -3.04 -16.57 -8.01
CA LEU A 47 -2.57 -17.61 -7.10
C LEU A 47 -2.21 -16.99 -5.75
N ALA A 48 -2.88 -17.43 -4.69
CA ALA A 48 -2.75 -16.85 -3.36
C ALA A 48 -2.74 -17.92 -2.26
N PRO A 49 -2.15 -17.64 -1.08
CA PRO A 49 -2.18 -18.56 0.06
C PRO A 49 -3.62 -18.80 0.53
N ARG A 50 -3.98 -20.07 0.77
CA ARG A 50 -5.30 -20.42 1.30
C ARG A 50 -5.48 -19.86 2.71
N PRO A 51 -6.59 -19.13 2.98
CA PRO A 51 -6.86 -18.62 4.32
C PRO A 51 -7.11 -19.75 5.34
N ALA A 52 -6.99 -19.45 6.64
CA ALA A 52 -7.33 -20.39 7.70
C ALA A 52 -8.84 -20.71 7.70
N GLY A 53 -9.20 -21.91 8.09
CA GLY A 53 -10.61 -22.30 8.26
C GLY A 53 -11.39 -22.53 6.95
N GLY A 54 -10.74 -22.53 5.79
CA GLY A 54 -11.42 -22.73 4.51
C GLY A 54 -12.44 -21.63 4.15
N ALA A 55 -12.44 -20.52 4.91
CA ALA A 55 -13.36 -19.41 4.69
C ALA A 55 -13.10 -18.78 3.32
N SER A 56 -14.15 -18.71 2.53
CA SER A 56 -14.17 -17.88 1.33
C SER A 56 -13.94 -16.42 1.72
N PRO A 57 -13.22 -15.60 0.95
CA PRO A 57 -12.88 -14.21 1.26
C PRO A 57 -14.07 -13.24 1.35
N GLY A 58 -15.28 -13.70 1.56
CA GLY A 58 -16.50 -12.91 1.60
C GLY A 58 -16.92 -12.35 2.97
N SER A 59 -16.21 -12.65 4.06
CA SER A 59 -16.68 -12.31 5.42
C SER A 59 -16.12 -11.01 6.02
N ALA A 60 -15.32 -10.27 5.31
CA ALA A 60 -14.80 -8.97 5.75
C ALA A 60 -15.21 -7.84 4.78
N GLY A 61 -16.51 -7.60 4.67
CA GLY A 61 -17.05 -6.28 4.28
C GLY A 61 -16.72 -5.71 2.91
N ALA A 62 -16.30 -6.48 1.89
CA ALA A 62 -16.25 -6.00 0.52
C ALA A 62 -16.02 -7.13 -0.47
N VAL A 63 -16.88 -7.20 -1.46
CA VAL A 63 -16.78 -7.98 -2.70
C VAL A 63 -16.65 -9.49 -2.47
N GLY A 64 -17.63 -10.25 -2.97
CA GLY A 64 -17.71 -11.71 -2.85
C GLY A 64 -16.46 -12.48 -3.28
N PRO A 65 -16.43 -13.79 -3.07
CA PRO A 65 -15.26 -14.60 -3.40
C PRO A 65 -14.95 -14.44 -4.88
N ASP A 66 -13.73 -13.95 -5.17
CA ASP A 66 -13.22 -13.90 -6.53
C ASP A 66 -13.14 -15.34 -7.06
N PRO A 67 -14.00 -15.74 -8.03
CA PRO A 67 -14.08 -17.10 -8.52
C PRO A 67 -12.80 -17.56 -9.24
N GLU A 68 -11.88 -16.64 -9.50
CA GLU A 68 -10.66 -16.89 -10.26
C GLU A 68 -9.40 -16.94 -9.38
N VAL A 69 -9.55 -17.19 -8.07
CA VAL A 69 -8.40 -17.43 -7.17
C VAL A 69 -8.08 -18.91 -7.07
N ALA A 70 -6.90 -19.28 -7.50
CA ALA A 70 -6.36 -20.62 -7.29
C ALA A 70 -5.59 -20.66 -5.96
N TRP A 71 -6.15 -21.32 -4.96
CA TRP A 71 -5.63 -21.37 -3.61
C TRP A 71 -4.41 -22.29 -3.49
N LEU A 72 -3.26 -21.70 -3.13
CA LEU A 72 -2.04 -22.43 -2.79
C LEU A 72 -2.15 -23.00 -1.36
N PRO A 73 -1.71 -24.26 -1.12
CA PRO A 73 -1.50 -24.75 0.24
C PRO A 73 -0.63 -23.78 1.02
N SER A 74 -0.99 -23.50 2.26
CA SER A 74 -0.32 -22.45 3.05
C SER A 74 -0.26 -22.80 4.53
N PHE A 75 0.69 -22.20 5.23
CA PHE A 75 0.83 -22.28 6.70
C PHE A 75 0.94 -20.88 7.29
N GLN A 76 0.57 -20.77 8.55
CA GLN A 76 0.72 -19.52 9.28
C GLN A 76 2.13 -19.45 9.86
N LEU A 77 2.80 -18.32 9.66
CA LEU A 77 4.08 -18.09 10.32
C LEU A 77 3.88 -17.90 11.83
N PRO A 78 4.81 -18.44 12.65
CA PRO A 78 4.81 -18.17 14.08
C PRO A 78 5.08 -16.68 14.38
N ARG A 79 4.78 -16.23 15.60
CA ARG A 79 5.15 -14.88 16.05
C ARG A 79 6.68 -14.68 15.89
N PRO A 80 7.13 -13.48 15.49
CA PRO A 80 6.43 -12.19 15.49
C PRO A 80 5.63 -11.86 14.21
N ALA A 81 5.39 -12.79 13.31
CA ALA A 81 4.58 -12.51 12.10
C ALA A 81 3.17 -12.00 12.48
N PRO A 82 2.58 -11.08 11.69
CA PRO A 82 1.24 -10.57 11.96
C PRO A 82 0.20 -11.70 12.00
N HIS A 83 -0.80 -11.55 12.87
CA HIS A 83 -1.90 -12.51 12.93
C HIS A 83 -2.62 -12.59 11.57
N GLY A 84 -2.92 -13.81 11.12
CA GLY A 84 -3.55 -14.05 9.82
C GLY A 84 -2.59 -14.03 8.61
N TYR A 85 -1.33 -13.68 8.79
CA TYR A 85 -0.34 -13.73 7.71
C TYR A 85 0.06 -15.18 7.43
N ARG A 86 -0.23 -15.64 6.22
CA ARG A 86 0.05 -17.00 5.77
C ARG A 86 1.00 -16.98 4.58
N VAL A 87 1.90 -17.96 4.52
CA VAL A 87 2.87 -18.14 3.44
C VAL A 87 2.52 -19.42 2.67
N PRO A 88 2.59 -19.39 1.33
CA PRO A 88 2.31 -20.60 0.55
C PRO A 88 3.40 -21.66 0.75
N TRP A 89 3.02 -22.93 0.73
CA TRP A 89 3.94 -24.05 0.68
C TRP A 89 4.54 -24.20 -0.72
N PRO A 90 5.87 -24.32 -0.86
CA PRO A 90 6.53 -24.49 -2.18
C PRO A 90 6.44 -25.93 -2.73
N ILE A 91 5.26 -26.54 -2.61
CA ILE A 91 5.03 -27.93 -3.05
C ILE A 91 4.16 -27.97 -4.31
N PRO A 92 4.25 -29.05 -5.11
CA PRO A 92 3.34 -29.28 -6.21
C PRO A 92 1.89 -29.29 -5.73
N SER A 93 1.03 -28.53 -6.38
CA SER A 93 -0.37 -28.36 -5.99
C SER A 93 -1.29 -28.27 -7.21
N PRO A 94 -2.59 -28.51 -7.05
CA PRO A 94 -3.58 -28.28 -8.12
C PRO A 94 -3.50 -26.84 -8.65
N ALA A 95 -3.32 -25.84 -7.78
CA ALA A 95 -3.19 -24.44 -8.18
C ALA A 95 -2.01 -24.20 -9.10
N LEU A 96 -0.84 -24.77 -8.84
CA LEU A 96 0.33 -24.66 -9.73
C LEU A 96 0.11 -25.38 -11.06
N ARG A 97 -0.60 -26.51 -11.06
CA ARG A 97 -0.99 -27.19 -12.33
C ARG A 97 -1.95 -26.32 -13.13
N ALA A 98 -2.94 -25.71 -12.47
CA ALA A 98 -3.86 -24.77 -13.09
C ALA A 98 -3.11 -23.57 -13.71
N ALA A 99 -2.10 -23.02 -13.04
CA ALA A 99 -1.28 -21.92 -13.59
C ALA A 99 -0.55 -22.31 -14.87
N VAL A 100 -0.06 -23.55 -14.96
CA VAL A 100 0.58 -24.04 -16.19
C VAL A 100 -0.46 -24.32 -17.29
N ALA A 101 -1.61 -24.94 -16.94
CA ALA A 101 -2.69 -25.23 -17.86
C ALA A 101 -3.37 -23.96 -18.42
N PHE A 102 -3.36 -22.87 -17.65
CA PHE A 102 -3.87 -21.56 -18.04
C PHE A 102 -3.10 -20.95 -19.24
N ARG A 103 -1.89 -21.47 -19.54
CA ARG A 103 -1.03 -20.99 -20.63
C ARG A 103 -0.85 -19.48 -20.61
N PRO A 104 -0.35 -18.90 -19.51
CA PRO A 104 -0.23 -17.45 -19.38
C PRO A 104 0.65 -16.86 -20.48
N HIS A 105 0.37 -15.62 -20.88
CA HIS A 105 1.26 -14.82 -21.70
C HIS A 105 2.30 -14.10 -20.82
N ILE A 106 1.89 -13.75 -19.60
CA ILE A 106 2.70 -13.07 -18.58
C ILE A 106 2.52 -13.79 -17.25
N VAL A 107 3.60 -13.91 -16.49
CA VAL A 107 3.56 -14.26 -15.06
C VAL A 107 4.01 -13.05 -14.27
N HIS A 108 3.20 -12.64 -13.29
CA HIS A 108 3.47 -11.47 -12.46
C HIS A 108 3.56 -11.85 -10.98
N ALA A 109 4.73 -11.67 -10.37
CA ALA A 109 4.97 -11.91 -8.95
C ALA A 109 4.77 -10.63 -8.14
N GLN A 110 4.10 -10.74 -6.98
CA GLN A 110 3.87 -9.63 -6.06
C GLN A 110 4.81 -9.66 -4.84
N ALA A 111 5.64 -10.69 -4.74
CA ALA A 111 6.69 -10.79 -3.73
C ALA A 111 7.86 -11.61 -4.27
N PRO A 112 9.09 -11.42 -3.77
CA PRO A 112 10.26 -12.11 -4.28
C PRO A 112 10.49 -13.49 -3.63
N PHE A 113 9.74 -13.83 -2.58
CA PHE A 113 9.97 -15.02 -1.75
C PHE A 113 9.31 -16.27 -2.34
N VAL A 114 8.54 -17.01 -1.54
CA VAL A 114 8.01 -18.33 -1.93
C VAL A 114 7.12 -18.21 -3.16
N SER A 115 6.16 -17.29 -3.16
CA SER A 115 5.29 -17.07 -4.32
C SER A 115 6.06 -16.59 -5.56
N GLY A 116 7.07 -15.75 -5.37
CA GLY A 116 7.95 -15.29 -6.44
C GLY A 116 8.79 -16.40 -7.06
N LEU A 117 9.30 -17.32 -6.25
CA LEU A 117 10.03 -18.52 -6.75
C LEU A 117 9.11 -19.47 -7.51
N MET A 118 7.85 -19.64 -7.04
CA MET A 118 6.82 -20.38 -7.76
C MET A 118 6.48 -19.71 -9.10
N ALA A 119 6.28 -18.39 -9.11
CA ALA A 119 6.05 -17.60 -10.31
C ALA A 119 7.18 -17.78 -11.33
N ARG A 120 8.44 -17.67 -10.87
CA ARG A 120 9.63 -17.89 -11.71
C ARG A 120 9.67 -19.29 -12.32
N ARG A 121 9.29 -20.32 -11.56
CA ARG A 121 9.22 -21.69 -12.06
C ARG A 121 8.15 -21.86 -13.15
N VAL A 122 6.97 -21.27 -12.94
CA VAL A 122 5.88 -21.28 -13.93
C VAL A 122 6.29 -20.50 -15.18
N ALA A 123 6.84 -19.30 -15.04
CA ALA A 123 7.31 -18.47 -16.14
C ALA A 123 8.35 -19.19 -17.01
N ARG A 124 9.33 -19.85 -16.38
CA ARG A 124 10.35 -20.65 -17.10
C ARG A 124 9.73 -21.82 -17.84
N ARG A 125 8.81 -22.56 -17.19
CA ARG A 125 8.14 -23.71 -17.82
C ARG A 125 7.29 -23.31 -19.01
N ALA A 126 6.55 -22.23 -18.87
CA ALA A 126 5.70 -21.68 -19.93
C ALA A 126 6.51 -20.92 -21.00
N GLY A 127 7.79 -20.65 -20.75
CA GLY A 127 8.62 -19.87 -21.65
C GLY A 127 8.09 -18.43 -21.80
N VAL A 128 7.61 -17.74 -20.74
CA VAL A 128 6.99 -16.41 -20.78
C VAL A 128 7.72 -15.41 -19.88
N PRO A 129 7.53 -14.08 -20.10
CA PRO A 129 8.12 -13.07 -19.24
C PRO A 129 7.64 -13.19 -17.79
N LEU A 130 8.59 -13.04 -16.85
CA LEU A 130 8.32 -12.80 -15.43
C LEU A 130 8.40 -11.31 -15.16
N VAL A 131 7.30 -10.72 -14.70
CA VAL A 131 7.24 -9.37 -14.15
C VAL A 131 7.20 -9.46 -12.64
N PHE A 132 7.79 -8.51 -11.95
CA PHE A 132 7.79 -8.43 -10.49
C PHE A 132 7.43 -7.02 -10.04
N THR A 133 6.41 -6.87 -9.18
CA THR A 133 6.16 -5.62 -8.49
C THR A 133 6.81 -5.63 -7.10
N HIS A 134 7.64 -4.62 -6.84
CA HIS A 134 8.39 -4.49 -5.60
C HIS A 134 7.64 -3.61 -4.61
N HIS A 135 6.88 -4.23 -3.71
CA HIS A 135 5.99 -3.53 -2.79
C HIS A 135 6.62 -3.08 -1.47
N THR A 136 7.79 -3.58 -1.10
CA THR A 136 8.31 -3.43 0.26
C THR A 136 9.78 -3.09 0.27
N ARG A 137 10.14 -2.00 0.93
CA ARG A 137 11.55 -1.67 1.25
C ARG A 137 12.03 -2.60 2.34
N LEU A 138 12.54 -3.75 1.96
CA LEU A 138 12.93 -4.81 2.93
C LEU A 138 14.05 -4.36 3.88
N GLY A 139 14.86 -3.36 3.49
CA GLY A 139 15.86 -2.74 4.34
C GLY A 139 15.28 -2.08 5.61
N ASP A 140 14.06 -1.56 5.52
CA ASP A 140 13.41 -0.82 6.61
C ASP A 140 12.80 -1.75 7.66
N TYR A 141 12.66 -3.05 7.32
CA TYR A 141 12.10 -4.07 8.21
C TYR A 141 13.18 -4.86 8.99
N ARG A 142 14.42 -4.36 9.02
CA ARG A 142 15.54 -5.01 9.74
C ARG A 142 15.26 -5.24 11.22
N HIS A 143 14.49 -4.36 11.84
CA HIS A 143 14.14 -4.46 13.26
C HIS A 143 13.37 -5.76 13.60
N TYR A 144 12.69 -6.39 12.64
CA TYR A 144 12.06 -7.69 12.82
C TYR A 144 13.05 -8.87 12.81
N LEU A 145 14.29 -8.67 12.35
CA LEU A 145 15.31 -9.71 12.31
C LEU A 145 16.14 -9.79 13.60
N GLY A 146 15.97 -8.83 14.53
CA GLY A 146 16.70 -8.80 15.81
C GLY A 146 18.22 -8.89 15.62
N PRO A 147 18.93 -9.72 16.40
CA PRO A 147 20.40 -9.85 16.33
C PRO A 147 20.93 -10.32 14.95
N LEU A 148 20.08 -10.93 14.13
CA LEU A 148 20.43 -11.40 12.78
C LEU A 148 20.30 -10.30 11.71
N ALA A 149 19.95 -9.07 12.10
CA ALA A 149 19.71 -7.96 11.17
C ALA A 149 20.95 -7.63 10.32
N ALA A 150 22.13 -7.57 10.92
CA ALA A 150 23.35 -7.18 10.22
C ALA A 150 23.89 -8.27 9.25
N PRO A 151 24.12 -9.53 9.66
CA PRO A 151 24.59 -10.56 8.75
C PRO A 151 23.55 -10.96 7.69
N GLY A 152 22.26 -10.92 8.03
CA GLY A 152 21.18 -11.27 7.12
C GLY A 152 20.94 -10.23 6.01
N ALA A 153 21.27 -8.96 6.22
CA ALA A 153 20.98 -7.88 5.28
C ALA A 153 21.77 -8.03 3.96
N GLY A 154 23.04 -8.42 4.04
CA GLY A 154 23.87 -8.67 2.85
C GLY A 154 23.35 -9.84 2.03
N ALA A 155 23.03 -10.95 2.69
CA ALA A 155 22.48 -12.14 2.03
C ALA A 155 21.12 -11.86 1.38
N LEU A 156 20.24 -11.12 2.06
CA LEU A 156 18.95 -10.70 1.53
C LEU A 156 19.12 -9.77 0.32
N SER A 157 20.05 -8.82 0.38
CA SER A 157 20.35 -7.93 -0.74
C SER A 157 20.84 -8.70 -1.95
N ALA A 158 21.78 -9.61 -1.78
CA ALA A 158 22.30 -10.46 -2.85
C ALA A 158 21.19 -11.36 -3.45
N TYR A 159 20.33 -11.93 -2.60
CA TYR A 159 19.17 -12.70 -3.02
C TYR A 159 18.23 -11.85 -3.90
N LEU A 160 17.89 -10.64 -3.47
CA LEU A 160 16.99 -9.74 -4.21
C LEU A 160 17.57 -9.38 -5.57
N VAL A 161 18.85 -8.98 -5.64
CA VAL A 161 19.52 -8.67 -6.92
C VAL A 161 19.47 -9.89 -7.87
N ARG A 162 19.73 -11.10 -7.34
CA ARG A 162 19.64 -12.33 -8.13
C ARG A 162 18.20 -12.64 -8.59
N PHE A 163 17.22 -12.36 -7.75
CA PHE A 163 15.82 -12.52 -8.14
C PHE A 163 15.44 -11.52 -9.22
N TRP A 164 15.77 -10.23 -9.04
CA TRP A 164 15.51 -9.17 -10.00
C TRP A 164 16.16 -9.44 -11.36
N ALA A 165 17.42 -9.85 -11.38
CA ALA A 165 18.11 -10.19 -12.61
C ALA A 165 17.44 -11.31 -13.42
N GLY A 166 16.61 -12.12 -12.79
CA GLY A 166 15.82 -13.17 -13.45
C GLY A 166 14.45 -12.72 -13.94
N CYS A 167 14.05 -11.47 -13.71
CA CYS A 167 12.81 -10.91 -14.22
C CYS A 167 13.00 -10.27 -15.60
N ALA A 168 11.94 -10.18 -16.38
CA ALA A 168 11.91 -9.41 -17.61
C ALA A 168 11.68 -7.92 -17.33
N ALA A 169 10.84 -7.63 -16.33
CA ALA A 169 10.64 -6.29 -15.84
C ALA A 169 10.40 -6.27 -14.33
N ILE A 170 10.73 -5.13 -13.71
CA ILE A 170 10.42 -4.80 -12.32
C ILE A 170 9.57 -3.54 -12.32
N VAL A 171 8.44 -3.61 -11.63
CA VAL A 171 7.58 -2.47 -11.37
C VAL A 171 7.87 -1.95 -9.97
N ALA A 172 8.19 -0.68 -9.85
CA ALA A 172 8.33 0.04 -8.59
C ALA A 172 7.14 1.00 -8.45
N PRO A 173 6.44 1.02 -7.30
CA PRO A 173 5.32 1.93 -7.09
C PRO A 173 5.73 3.41 -6.96
N GLY A 174 7.03 3.69 -6.66
CA GLY A 174 7.56 5.03 -6.48
C GLY A 174 8.93 5.21 -7.15
N THR A 175 9.29 6.48 -7.40
CA THR A 175 10.51 6.87 -8.11
C THR A 175 11.78 6.55 -7.31
N ASP A 176 11.78 6.79 -6.01
CA ASP A 176 12.89 6.48 -5.10
C ASP A 176 13.27 5.01 -5.13
N LEU A 177 12.24 4.15 -5.08
CA LEU A 177 12.44 2.70 -5.11
C LEU A 177 12.96 2.24 -6.49
N ALA A 178 12.47 2.83 -7.57
CA ALA A 178 12.95 2.53 -8.91
C ALA A 178 14.44 2.88 -9.06
N ALA A 179 14.85 4.05 -8.56
CA ALA A 179 16.24 4.50 -8.55
C ALA A 179 17.14 3.56 -7.71
N GLU A 180 16.66 3.14 -6.52
CA GLU A 180 17.37 2.18 -5.67
C GLU A 180 17.58 0.83 -6.38
N ILE A 181 16.54 0.28 -7.01
CA ILE A 181 16.61 -0.97 -7.77
C ILE A 181 17.60 -0.85 -8.92
N ALA A 182 17.52 0.24 -9.69
CA ALA A 182 18.41 0.49 -10.83
C ALA A 182 19.87 0.59 -10.41
N ALA A 183 20.16 1.28 -9.30
CA ALA A 183 21.49 1.41 -8.75
C ALA A 183 22.09 0.06 -8.32
N ARG A 184 21.28 -0.82 -7.72
CA ARG A 184 21.73 -2.14 -7.23
C ARG A 184 21.91 -3.19 -8.32
N LEU A 185 21.24 -3.05 -9.48
CA LEU A 185 21.34 -4.01 -10.58
C LEU A 185 22.70 -4.00 -11.29
N GLY A 186 23.50 -2.96 -11.13
CA GLY A 186 24.84 -2.86 -11.72
C GLY A 186 24.84 -2.82 -13.27
N SER A 187 26.00 -3.09 -13.91
CA SER A 187 26.17 -3.20 -15.36
C SER A 187 25.90 -4.63 -15.83
N GLY A 188 25.12 -4.83 -16.91
CA GLY A 188 24.79 -6.15 -17.48
C GLY A 188 23.40 -6.16 -18.13
N ARG A 189 22.94 -7.35 -18.54
CA ARG A 189 21.54 -7.52 -19.01
C ARG A 189 20.58 -7.28 -17.84
N ARG A 190 19.88 -6.16 -17.89
CA ARG A 190 19.02 -5.68 -16.82
C ARG A 190 17.55 -5.90 -17.16
N PRO A 191 16.69 -6.24 -16.18
CA PRO A 191 15.26 -6.11 -16.37
C PRO A 191 14.90 -4.66 -16.66
N VAL A 192 13.79 -4.45 -17.36
CA VAL A 192 13.20 -3.12 -17.49
C VAL A 192 12.67 -2.70 -16.12
N VAL A 193 13.12 -1.55 -15.60
CA VAL A 193 12.55 -0.95 -14.37
C VAL A 193 11.55 0.11 -14.79
N ARG A 194 10.31 0.01 -14.30
CA ARG A 194 9.22 0.97 -14.57
C ARG A 194 8.63 1.47 -13.27
N VAL A 195 8.37 2.76 -13.21
CA VAL A 195 7.55 3.35 -12.14
C VAL A 195 6.11 3.27 -12.59
N ILE A 196 5.32 2.45 -11.91
CA ILE A 196 3.86 2.37 -12.11
C ILE A 196 3.25 2.32 -10.72
N PRO A 197 2.68 3.43 -10.23
CA PRO A 197 1.98 3.47 -8.95
C PRO A 197 0.85 2.45 -8.88
N THR A 198 0.52 1.99 -7.69
CA THR A 198 -0.70 1.22 -7.47
C THR A 198 -1.91 2.06 -7.83
N GLY A 199 -2.76 1.53 -8.68
CA GLY A 199 -4.00 2.19 -9.07
C GLY A 199 -5.00 2.27 -7.92
N ILE A 200 -5.66 3.43 -7.78
CA ILE A 200 -6.70 3.72 -6.81
C ILE A 200 -8.00 3.95 -7.58
N ASP A 201 -9.10 3.39 -7.10
CA ASP A 201 -10.44 3.66 -7.63
C ASP A 201 -10.92 5.02 -7.12
N THR A 202 -10.36 6.08 -7.71
CA THR A 202 -10.61 7.46 -7.31
C THR A 202 -12.08 7.85 -7.48
N ALA A 203 -12.72 7.33 -8.53
CA ALA A 203 -14.13 7.58 -8.79
C ALA A 203 -15.04 6.98 -7.71
N SER A 204 -14.76 5.76 -7.26
CA SER A 204 -15.53 5.14 -6.16
C SER A 204 -15.30 5.84 -4.84
N ILE A 205 -14.07 6.25 -4.52
CA ILE A 205 -13.76 7.01 -3.30
C ILE A 205 -14.48 8.36 -3.33
N GLY A 206 -14.44 9.08 -4.45
CA GLY A 206 -15.12 10.37 -4.59
C GLY A 206 -16.65 10.32 -4.42
N ARG A 207 -17.28 9.15 -4.61
CA ARG A 207 -18.71 8.94 -4.43
C ARG A 207 -19.11 8.43 -3.04
N LEU A 208 -18.15 8.08 -2.18
CA LEU A 208 -18.46 7.66 -0.82
C LEU A 208 -19.15 8.80 -0.06
N GLU A 209 -20.22 8.50 0.63
CA GLU A 209 -20.79 9.44 1.61
C GLU A 209 -19.80 9.59 2.77
N PRO A 210 -19.42 10.85 3.13
CA PRO A 210 -18.52 11.08 4.24
C PRO A 210 -19.19 10.70 5.56
N ILE A 211 -18.43 10.06 6.45
CA ILE A 211 -18.87 9.75 7.81
C ILE A 211 -18.23 10.78 8.74
N ASP A 212 -19.04 11.66 9.33
CA ASP A 212 -18.57 12.59 10.36
C ASP A 212 -18.29 11.84 11.67
N ALA A 213 -17.05 11.90 12.12
CA ALA A 213 -16.63 11.26 13.35
C ALA A 213 -17.02 12.06 14.61
N ARG A 214 -17.38 13.34 14.51
CA ARG A 214 -17.67 14.21 15.64
C ARG A 214 -18.77 13.66 16.54
N PRO A 215 -19.96 13.31 16.03
CA PRO A 215 -21.03 12.75 16.87
C PRO A 215 -20.65 11.44 17.54
N VAL A 216 -19.98 10.55 16.82
CA VAL A 216 -19.59 9.21 17.34
C VAL A 216 -18.54 9.33 18.43
N ALA A 217 -17.62 10.27 18.31
CA ALA A 217 -16.54 10.50 19.27
C ALA A 217 -16.93 11.48 20.40
N GLY A 218 -18.16 12.04 20.38
CA GLY A 218 -18.61 13.04 21.36
C GLY A 218 -17.87 14.37 21.24
N TRP A 219 -17.43 14.74 20.03
CA TRP A 219 -16.71 15.97 19.77
C TRP A 219 -17.65 17.14 19.41
N PRO A 220 -17.25 18.40 19.69
CA PRO A 220 -18.02 19.57 19.28
C PRO A 220 -18.18 19.67 17.77
N PRO A 221 -19.29 20.27 17.27
CA PRO A 221 -19.51 20.40 15.82
C PRO A 221 -18.46 21.26 15.09
N ASP A 222 -17.84 22.20 15.79
CA ASP A 222 -16.79 23.12 15.33
C ASP A 222 -15.37 22.55 15.45
N ALA A 223 -15.24 21.31 15.93
CA ALA A 223 -13.94 20.66 16.04
C ALA A 223 -13.29 20.46 14.66
N VAL A 224 -12.01 20.76 14.55
CA VAL A 224 -11.20 20.42 13.37
C VAL A 224 -10.65 19.01 13.52
N VAL A 225 -11.10 18.10 12.65
CA VAL A 225 -10.76 16.68 12.71
C VAL A 225 -9.56 16.37 11.84
N ALA A 226 -8.44 16.04 12.46
CA ALA A 226 -7.29 15.40 11.82
C ALA A 226 -7.51 13.89 11.78
N VAL A 227 -7.20 13.22 10.68
CA VAL A 227 -7.30 11.77 10.56
C VAL A 227 -5.94 11.16 10.19
N SER A 228 -5.63 10.00 10.74
CA SER A 228 -4.51 9.16 10.32
C SER A 228 -4.98 7.72 10.16
N VAL A 229 -4.70 7.12 9.02
CA VAL A 229 -5.16 5.77 8.66
C VAL A 229 -3.95 4.87 8.42
N GLY A 230 -3.94 3.71 9.06
CA GLY A 230 -2.91 2.72 8.82
C GLY A 230 -2.68 1.75 9.98
N ARG A 231 -1.70 0.89 9.80
CA ARG A 231 -1.27 -0.03 10.84
C ARG A 231 -0.63 0.75 12.00
N LEU A 232 -1.10 0.54 13.23
CA LEU A 232 -0.52 1.15 14.41
C LEU A 232 0.77 0.43 14.82
N ALA A 233 1.87 0.82 14.18
CA ALA A 233 3.17 0.14 14.27
C ALA A 233 4.33 1.15 14.22
N PRO A 234 5.52 0.79 14.74
CA PRO A 234 6.70 1.67 14.75
C PRO A 234 7.07 2.18 13.36
N GLU A 235 7.06 1.32 12.34
CA GLU A 235 7.41 1.66 10.95
C GLU A 235 6.42 2.66 10.31
N LYS A 236 5.21 2.82 10.88
CA LYS A 236 4.22 3.82 10.47
C LYS A 236 4.25 5.09 11.31
N SER A 237 5.16 5.15 12.28
CA SER A 237 5.34 6.31 13.16
C SER A 237 4.06 6.77 13.87
N SER A 238 3.14 5.82 14.18
CA SER A 238 1.86 6.15 14.82
C SER A 238 2.03 6.82 16.19
N GLY A 239 3.08 6.46 16.94
CA GLY A 239 3.44 7.13 18.20
C GLY A 239 3.82 8.59 17.98
N LEU A 240 4.62 8.88 16.94
CA LEU A 240 5.01 10.25 16.59
C LEU A 240 3.79 11.10 16.24
N VAL A 241 2.82 10.54 15.51
CA VAL A 241 1.56 11.25 15.18
C VAL A 241 0.84 11.65 16.46
N VAL A 242 0.70 10.74 17.44
CA VAL A 242 0.01 11.04 18.71
C VAL A 242 0.77 12.07 19.54
N GLU A 243 2.10 11.98 19.63
CA GLU A 243 2.90 12.93 20.39
C GLU A 243 2.93 14.33 19.73
N ALA A 244 3.02 14.40 18.41
CA ALA A 244 2.92 15.65 17.67
C ALA A 244 1.53 16.27 17.81
N PHE A 245 0.49 15.44 17.86
CA PHE A 245 -0.87 15.91 18.09
C PHE A 245 -1.04 16.46 19.52
N ALA A 246 -0.39 15.87 20.53
CA ALA A 246 -0.41 16.41 21.89
C ALA A 246 0.17 17.83 21.96
N ASP A 247 1.27 18.09 21.22
CA ASP A 247 1.83 19.44 21.11
C ASP A 247 0.89 20.37 20.32
N ALA A 248 0.28 19.88 19.25
CA ALA A 248 -0.62 20.67 18.40
C ALA A 248 -1.87 21.14 19.15
N VAL A 249 -2.47 20.28 19.97
CA VAL A 249 -3.65 20.59 20.78
C VAL A 249 -3.40 21.71 21.80
N ALA A 250 -2.18 21.83 22.33
CA ALA A 250 -1.80 22.93 23.23
C ALA A 250 -1.87 24.29 22.51
N GLY A 251 -1.56 24.31 21.19
CA GLY A 251 -1.64 25.50 20.36
C GLY A 251 -3.01 25.73 19.71
N GLU A 252 -3.78 24.66 19.46
CA GLU A 252 -5.10 24.74 18.80
C GLU A 252 -6.11 23.81 19.48
N PRO A 253 -6.89 24.32 20.46
CA PRO A 253 -7.80 23.51 21.28
C PRO A 253 -8.98 22.87 20.53
N THR A 254 -9.33 23.35 19.33
CA THR A 254 -10.41 22.78 18.51
C THR A 254 -10.02 21.47 17.85
N LEU A 255 -8.72 21.17 17.75
CA LEU A 255 -8.20 19.96 17.10
C LEU A 255 -8.69 18.67 17.77
N ARG A 256 -9.05 17.70 16.93
CA ARG A 256 -9.36 16.32 17.30
C ARG A 256 -8.60 15.37 16.37
N LEU A 257 -8.23 14.21 16.88
CA LEU A 257 -7.50 13.20 16.09
C LEU A 257 -8.28 11.89 16.03
N LEU A 258 -8.58 11.47 14.81
CA LEU A 258 -9.14 10.17 14.49
C LEU A 258 -8.04 9.23 14.04
N LEU A 259 -7.75 8.15 14.80
CA LEU A 259 -6.82 7.10 14.41
C LEU A 259 -7.61 5.89 13.94
N ILE A 260 -7.43 5.52 12.66
CA ILE A 260 -8.13 4.39 12.03
C ILE A 260 -7.13 3.28 11.74
N GLY A 261 -7.27 2.16 12.44
CA GLY A 261 -6.43 0.99 12.26
C GLY A 261 -6.11 0.27 13.56
N GLY A 262 -5.40 -0.83 13.45
CA GLY A 262 -4.93 -1.64 14.57
C GLY A 262 -3.48 -2.04 14.39
N GLY A 263 -2.87 -2.58 15.43
CA GLY A 263 -1.49 -3.01 15.34
C GLY A 263 -0.79 -3.19 16.69
N PRO A 264 0.51 -3.49 16.69
CA PRO A 264 1.26 -3.79 17.91
C PRO A 264 1.31 -2.62 18.89
N LEU A 265 1.18 -1.38 18.43
CA LEU A 265 1.17 -0.20 19.31
C LEU A 265 -0.22 0.16 19.85
N GLU A 266 -1.29 -0.53 19.47
CA GLU A 266 -2.66 -0.13 19.82
C GLU A 266 -2.86 0.01 21.33
N VAL A 267 -2.42 -0.97 22.13
CA VAL A 267 -2.56 -0.93 23.60
C VAL A 267 -1.81 0.25 24.19
N ALA A 268 -0.56 0.47 23.78
CA ALA A 268 0.26 1.58 24.25
C ALA A 268 -0.37 2.95 23.88
N LEU A 269 -0.88 3.08 22.65
CA LEU A 269 -1.53 4.30 22.20
C LEU A 269 -2.84 4.56 22.95
N ARG A 270 -3.67 3.54 23.22
CA ARG A 270 -4.88 3.68 24.05
C ARG A 270 -4.53 4.18 25.45
N THR A 271 -3.46 3.63 26.06
CA THR A 271 -2.99 4.11 27.37
C THR A 271 -2.52 5.56 27.31
N ARG A 272 -1.78 5.94 26.26
CA ARG A 272 -1.27 7.30 26.08
C ARG A 272 -2.40 8.33 25.88
N VAL A 273 -3.39 8.04 25.07
CA VAL A 273 -4.49 8.97 24.78
C VAL A 273 -5.49 9.10 25.92
N ALA A 274 -5.47 8.19 26.89
CA ALA A 274 -6.26 8.31 28.11
C ALA A 274 -5.68 9.32 29.13
N GLN A 275 -4.44 9.80 28.92
CA GLN A 275 -3.83 10.84 29.76
C GLN A 275 -4.53 12.19 29.60
N SER A 276 -4.44 13.04 30.59
CA SER A 276 -5.24 14.26 30.75
C SER A 276 -5.13 15.27 29.59
N ASP A 277 -3.97 15.33 28.94
CA ASP A 277 -3.72 16.24 27.81
C ASP A 277 -4.44 15.81 26.51
N LEU A 278 -4.73 14.51 26.35
CA LEU A 278 -5.36 13.94 25.16
C LEU A 278 -6.75 13.33 25.40
N ALA A 279 -7.16 13.21 26.68
CA ALA A 279 -8.45 12.62 27.04
C ALA A 279 -9.61 13.34 26.32
N GLY A 280 -10.47 12.56 25.62
CA GLY A 280 -11.58 13.08 24.84
C GLY A 280 -11.21 13.79 23.54
N ARG A 281 -9.91 13.94 23.22
CA ARG A 281 -9.43 14.61 22.00
C ARG A 281 -8.97 13.66 20.90
N VAL A 282 -8.64 12.42 21.26
CA VAL A 282 -8.18 11.38 20.32
C VAL A 282 -9.13 10.20 20.39
N HIS A 283 -9.60 9.74 19.24
CA HIS A 283 -10.45 8.56 19.13
C HIS A 283 -9.74 7.48 18.28
N LEU A 284 -9.53 6.29 18.88
CA LEU A 284 -8.99 5.11 18.18
C LEU A 284 -10.16 4.21 17.81
N THR A 285 -10.45 4.10 16.51
CA THR A 285 -11.56 3.27 16.01
C THR A 285 -11.25 1.77 16.05
N GLY A 286 -9.98 1.39 16.12
CA GLY A 286 -9.53 0.04 15.78
C GLY A 286 -9.58 -0.20 14.26
N VAL A 287 -9.47 -1.48 13.87
CA VAL A 287 -9.56 -1.87 12.46
C VAL A 287 -10.99 -1.69 11.96
N ARG A 288 -11.15 -1.05 10.81
CA ARG A 288 -12.44 -0.84 10.14
C ARG A 288 -12.43 -1.49 8.75
N PRO A 289 -13.58 -1.90 8.22
CA PRO A 289 -13.71 -2.22 6.81
C PRO A 289 -13.19 -1.07 5.93
N ARG A 290 -12.54 -1.41 4.81
CA ARG A 290 -11.85 -0.39 3.98
C ARG A 290 -12.75 0.76 3.55
N LEU A 291 -13.97 0.48 3.10
CA LEU A 291 -14.91 1.52 2.66
C LEU A 291 -15.33 2.44 3.82
N GLU A 292 -15.54 1.88 5.02
CA GLU A 292 -15.84 2.66 6.23
C GLU A 292 -14.64 3.54 6.62
N ALA A 293 -13.42 2.99 6.59
CA ALA A 293 -12.21 3.77 6.86
C ALA A 293 -12.03 4.94 5.88
N LEU A 294 -12.30 4.72 4.60
CA LEU A 294 -12.27 5.77 3.58
C LEU A 294 -13.38 6.81 3.77
N ALA A 295 -14.59 6.39 4.13
CA ALA A 295 -15.71 7.29 4.41
C ALA A 295 -15.45 8.15 5.66
N LEU A 296 -14.87 7.56 6.72
CA LEU A 296 -14.41 8.30 7.91
C LEU A 296 -13.27 9.27 7.57
N ALA A 297 -12.31 8.86 6.76
CA ALA A 297 -11.25 9.75 6.30
C ALA A 297 -11.82 10.93 5.50
N ARG A 298 -12.79 10.67 4.60
CA ARG A 298 -13.47 11.70 3.82
C ARG A 298 -14.25 12.71 4.66
N GLY A 299 -14.72 12.31 5.86
CA GLY A 299 -15.40 13.19 6.81
C GLY A 299 -14.47 14.04 7.68
N ALA A 300 -13.15 13.89 7.54
CA ALA A 300 -12.15 14.65 8.27
C ALA A 300 -11.73 15.94 7.55
N ASP A 301 -11.14 16.88 8.28
CA ASP A 301 -10.71 18.18 7.75
C ASP A 301 -9.28 18.17 7.20
N LEU A 302 -8.41 17.28 7.71
CA LEU A 302 -7.03 17.09 7.25
C LEU A 302 -6.53 15.69 7.54
N PHE A 303 -5.59 15.21 6.73
CA PHE A 303 -4.93 13.91 6.88
C PHE A 303 -3.50 14.09 7.39
N VAL A 304 -3.14 13.39 8.48
CA VAL A 304 -1.81 13.48 9.09
C VAL A 304 -1.00 12.22 8.80
N PHE A 305 0.23 12.40 8.32
CA PHE A 305 1.08 11.30 7.92
C PHE A 305 2.54 11.49 8.35
N ALA A 306 3.12 10.46 8.98
CA ALA A 306 4.48 10.52 9.50
C ALA A 306 5.36 9.31 9.13
N SER A 307 4.84 8.35 8.36
CA SER A 307 5.61 7.17 7.96
C SER A 307 6.80 7.53 7.09
N GLN A 308 7.95 6.90 7.37
CA GLN A 308 9.21 7.13 6.65
C GLN A 308 9.60 5.97 5.71
N THR A 309 8.80 4.90 5.69
CA THR A 309 9.17 3.61 5.08
C THR A 309 8.25 3.19 3.93
N GLU A 310 7.57 4.15 3.30
CA GLU A 310 6.64 3.84 2.22
C GLU A 310 7.35 3.53 0.89
N THR A 311 6.72 2.71 0.11
CA THR A 311 7.12 2.53 -1.30
C THR A 311 6.36 3.46 -2.23
N GLN A 312 5.13 3.84 -1.84
CA GLN A 312 4.26 4.79 -2.55
C GLN A 312 3.46 5.66 -1.57
N GLY A 313 3.08 5.07 -0.39
CA GLY A 313 2.13 5.74 0.49
C GLY A 313 0.70 5.68 -0.08
N LEU A 314 0.20 4.47 -0.37
CA LEU A 314 -1.13 4.27 -0.97
C LEU A 314 -2.24 5.06 -0.26
N VAL A 315 -2.18 5.11 1.06
CA VAL A 315 -3.15 5.84 1.90
C VAL A 315 -3.14 7.35 1.64
N LEU A 316 -2.01 7.92 1.21
CA LEU A 316 -1.93 9.34 0.81
C LEU A 316 -2.75 9.59 -0.45
N GLY A 317 -2.58 8.74 -1.47
CA GLY A 317 -3.40 8.81 -2.69
C GLY A 317 -4.89 8.58 -2.41
N GLU A 318 -5.23 7.72 -1.45
CA GLU A 318 -6.61 7.52 -0.98
C GLU A 318 -7.17 8.76 -0.28
N ALA A 319 -6.38 9.43 0.57
CA ALA A 319 -6.76 10.69 1.23
C ALA A 319 -7.01 11.80 0.20
N LEU A 320 -6.11 11.94 -0.78
CA LEU A 320 -6.28 12.92 -1.86
C LEU A 320 -7.54 12.63 -2.69
N ALA A 321 -7.81 11.36 -3.03
CA ALA A 321 -9.02 10.96 -3.75
C ALA A 321 -10.30 11.20 -2.93
N ALA A 322 -10.19 11.15 -1.60
CA ALA A 322 -11.27 11.52 -0.68
C ALA A 322 -11.47 13.04 -0.55
N GLY A 323 -10.61 13.86 -1.15
CA GLY A 323 -10.65 15.31 -1.05
C GLY A 323 -10.14 15.84 0.29
N VAL A 324 -9.26 15.10 0.97
CA VAL A 324 -8.73 15.49 2.28
C VAL A 324 -7.29 15.98 2.11
N PRO A 325 -6.99 17.24 2.45
CA PRO A 325 -5.65 17.78 2.34
C PRO A 325 -4.68 17.08 3.30
N VAL A 326 -3.47 16.83 2.84
CA VAL A 326 -2.47 16.04 3.57
C VAL A 326 -1.46 16.97 4.25
N VAL A 327 -1.13 16.68 5.51
CA VAL A 327 0.09 17.15 6.18
C VAL A 327 0.99 15.96 6.42
N ALA A 328 2.13 15.90 5.75
CA ALA A 328 3.03 14.77 5.81
C ALA A 328 4.47 15.19 6.15
N LEU A 329 5.14 14.40 6.99
CA LEU A 329 6.60 14.47 7.06
C LEU A 329 7.21 13.90 5.79
N ASP A 330 8.22 14.59 5.24
CA ASP A 330 8.96 14.10 4.08
C ASP A 330 9.62 12.76 4.38
N GLY A 331 9.50 11.85 3.45
CA GLY A 331 10.00 10.48 3.56
C GLY A 331 9.82 9.74 2.25
N HIS A 332 10.27 8.50 2.23
CA HIS A 332 10.15 7.66 1.03
C HIS A 332 8.70 7.55 0.56
N GLY A 333 8.47 7.73 -0.74
CA GLY A 333 7.16 7.62 -1.39
C GLY A 333 6.20 8.78 -1.11
N VAL A 334 6.52 9.71 -0.20
CA VAL A 334 5.65 10.84 0.13
C VAL A 334 5.58 11.81 -1.04
N ARG A 335 6.72 12.22 -1.60
CA ARG A 335 6.79 13.15 -2.74
C ARG A 335 6.29 12.56 -4.05
N ASP A 336 6.23 11.25 -4.17
CA ASP A 336 5.56 10.58 -5.29
C ASP A 336 4.03 10.69 -5.17
N SER A 337 3.52 10.84 -3.94
CA SER A 337 2.10 10.86 -3.64
C SER A 337 1.52 12.25 -3.39
N VAL A 338 2.26 13.17 -2.77
CA VAL A 338 1.80 14.51 -2.40
C VAL A 338 2.63 15.56 -3.11
N ARG A 339 1.99 16.49 -3.80
CA ARG A 339 2.62 17.67 -4.39
C ARG A 339 2.60 18.79 -3.36
N ASP A 340 3.78 19.09 -2.82
CA ASP A 340 3.95 20.09 -1.78
C ASP A 340 3.39 21.46 -2.19
N GLY A 341 2.58 22.04 -1.31
CA GLY A 341 1.91 23.32 -1.54
C GLY A 341 0.74 23.30 -2.53
N LEU A 342 0.43 22.14 -3.15
CA LEU A 342 -0.66 22.00 -4.13
C LEU A 342 -1.82 21.13 -3.62
N ASP A 343 -1.55 19.88 -3.26
CA ASP A 343 -2.59 18.96 -2.75
C ASP A 343 -2.32 18.48 -1.32
N GLY A 344 -1.31 19.07 -0.68
CA GLY A 344 -0.94 18.86 0.71
C GLY A 344 0.32 19.65 1.05
N GLU A 345 0.74 19.54 2.29
CA GLU A 345 1.97 20.15 2.82
C GLU A 345 2.96 19.03 3.17
N VAL A 346 4.12 19.02 2.49
CA VAL A 346 5.20 18.08 2.77
C VAL A 346 6.27 18.78 3.59
N LEU A 347 6.25 18.50 4.87
CA LEU A 347 7.18 19.09 5.85
C LEU A 347 8.57 18.51 5.64
N ALA A 348 9.54 19.36 5.32
CA ALA A 348 10.90 18.95 5.00
C ALA A 348 11.48 17.93 5.99
N ALA A 349 12.28 17.00 5.46
CA ALA A 349 13.00 16.02 6.27
C ALA A 349 13.76 16.74 7.40
N ALA A 350 13.66 16.20 8.60
CA ALA A 350 14.23 16.79 9.80
C ALA A 350 14.90 15.71 10.65
N PRO A 351 15.92 16.07 11.45
CA PRO A 351 16.44 15.22 12.49
C PRO A 351 15.29 14.68 13.37
N GLU A 352 15.44 13.47 13.90
CA GLU A 352 14.39 12.80 14.64
C GLU A 352 13.84 13.66 15.80
N GLU A 353 14.72 14.39 16.45
CA GLU A 353 14.42 15.27 17.60
C GLU A 353 13.46 16.41 17.25
N THR A 354 13.43 16.86 16.01
CA THR A 354 12.62 18.01 15.56
C THR A 354 11.38 17.58 14.77
N ARG A 355 11.25 16.32 14.39
CA ARG A 355 10.11 15.80 13.62
C ARG A 355 8.77 16.04 14.30
N ARG A 356 8.72 15.82 15.62
CA ARG A 356 7.52 15.99 16.43
C ARG A 356 7.03 17.43 16.38
N ALA A 357 7.88 18.39 16.71
CA ALA A 357 7.53 19.81 16.70
C ALA A 357 7.16 20.30 15.29
N ARG A 358 7.84 19.81 14.26
CA ARG A 358 7.56 20.17 12.86
C ARG A 358 6.20 19.66 12.42
N LEU A 359 5.86 18.41 12.74
CA LEU A 359 4.55 17.84 12.43
C LEU A 359 3.44 18.58 13.18
N ALA A 360 3.64 18.89 14.47
CA ALA A 360 2.71 19.67 15.28
C ALA A 360 2.45 21.05 14.67
N ALA A 361 3.51 21.76 14.27
CA ALA A 361 3.38 23.09 13.64
C ALA A 361 2.61 23.04 12.32
N GLY A 362 2.89 22.04 11.45
CA GLY A 362 2.14 21.86 10.20
C GLY A 362 0.66 21.55 10.42
N VAL A 363 0.35 20.68 11.39
CA VAL A 363 -1.05 20.38 11.77
C VAL A 363 -1.77 21.62 12.27
N VAL A 364 -1.15 22.41 13.17
CA VAL A 364 -1.73 23.65 13.69
C VAL A 364 -1.92 24.70 12.58
N GLY A 365 -0.92 24.85 11.71
CA GLY A 365 -0.97 25.79 10.58
C GLY A 365 -2.19 25.50 9.71
N LEU A 366 -2.34 24.26 9.27
CA LEU A 366 -3.46 23.89 8.41
C LEU A 366 -4.80 23.86 9.16
N ALA A 367 -4.82 23.55 10.48
CA ALA A 367 -6.04 23.59 11.28
C ALA A 367 -6.62 25.00 11.38
N ARG A 368 -5.78 26.02 11.49
CA ARG A 368 -6.19 27.43 11.61
C ARG A 368 -6.63 28.07 10.30
N ASP A 369 -6.19 27.55 9.19
CA ASP A 369 -6.44 28.14 7.85
C ASP A 369 -7.49 27.32 7.08
N ALA A 370 -8.77 27.65 7.29
CA ALA A 370 -9.87 27.00 6.60
C ALA A 370 -9.85 27.24 5.08
N ASN A 371 -9.40 28.42 4.63
CA ASN A 371 -9.30 28.73 3.21
C ASN A 371 -8.22 27.85 2.56
N ARG A 372 -7.08 27.76 3.23
CA ARG A 372 -5.98 26.89 2.76
C ARG A 372 -6.39 25.43 2.70
N ARG A 373 -7.12 24.92 3.72
CA ARG A 373 -7.67 23.55 3.67
C ARG A 373 -8.58 23.36 2.46
N ALA A 374 -9.46 24.31 2.18
CA ALA A 374 -10.38 24.22 1.04
C ALA A 374 -9.64 24.23 -0.30
N GLU A 375 -8.64 25.09 -0.47
CA GLU A 375 -7.78 25.13 -1.68
C GLU A 375 -7.07 23.80 -1.91
N LEU A 376 -6.40 23.28 -0.87
CA LEU A 376 -5.67 22.02 -0.94
C LEU A 376 -6.61 20.83 -1.18
N ALA A 377 -7.81 20.83 -0.57
CA ALA A 377 -8.82 19.79 -0.77
C ALA A 377 -9.31 19.73 -2.22
N HIS A 378 -9.57 20.89 -2.83
CA HIS A 378 -9.95 20.96 -4.23
C HIS A 378 -8.84 20.42 -5.14
N ALA A 379 -7.61 20.89 -4.95
CA ALA A 379 -6.46 20.42 -5.73
C ALA A 379 -6.12 18.95 -5.46
N ALA A 380 -6.44 18.41 -4.28
CA ALA A 380 -6.26 17.00 -3.93
C ALA A 380 -7.11 16.09 -4.83
N VAL A 381 -8.40 16.42 -5.02
CA VAL A 381 -9.30 15.64 -5.90
C VAL A 381 -8.79 15.63 -7.33
N GLU A 382 -8.41 16.77 -7.86
CA GLU A 382 -7.84 16.87 -9.22
C GLU A 382 -6.51 16.10 -9.32
N GLY A 383 -5.65 16.29 -8.32
CA GLY A 383 -4.35 15.64 -8.26
C GLY A 383 -4.42 14.13 -8.12
N ALA A 384 -5.47 13.59 -7.49
CA ALA A 384 -5.66 12.15 -7.32
C ALA A 384 -5.85 11.40 -8.64
N ALA A 385 -6.25 12.08 -9.73
CA ALA A 385 -6.39 11.49 -11.06
C ALA A 385 -5.09 10.79 -11.53
N ARG A 386 -3.91 11.22 -11.06
CA ARG A 386 -2.63 10.56 -11.36
C ARG A 386 -2.52 9.13 -10.80
N PHE A 387 -3.38 8.76 -9.86
CA PHE A 387 -3.45 7.41 -9.29
C PHE A 387 -4.63 6.60 -9.83
N ASP A 388 -5.40 7.16 -10.77
CA ASP A 388 -6.60 6.48 -11.29
C ASP A 388 -6.27 5.06 -11.77
N VAL A 389 -7.04 4.09 -11.30
CA VAL A 389 -6.79 2.68 -11.54
C VAL A 389 -6.83 2.33 -13.04
N VAL A 390 -7.71 2.95 -13.81
CA VAL A 390 -7.84 2.66 -15.24
C VAL A 390 -6.56 3.06 -15.98
N ALA A 391 -6.03 4.26 -15.70
CA ALA A 391 -4.78 4.73 -16.28
C ALA A 391 -3.58 3.86 -15.86
N ARG A 392 -3.48 3.49 -14.60
CA ARG A 392 -2.37 2.62 -14.11
C ARG A 392 -2.45 1.21 -14.68
N ILE A 393 -3.64 0.67 -14.89
CA ILE A 393 -3.83 -0.62 -15.57
C ILE A 393 -3.42 -0.54 -17.04
N ALA A 394 -3.77 0.54 -17.75
CA ALA A 394 -3.33 0.75 -19.12
C ALA A 394 -1.79 0.74 -19.24
N GLU A 395 -1.08 1.46 -18.37
CA GLU A 395 0.39 1.43 -18.33
C GLU A 395 0.97 0.04 -18.03
N MET A 396 0.32 -0.71 -17.15
CA MET A 396 0.74 -2.08 -16.87
C MET A 396 0.55 -3.01 -18.07
N VAL A 397 -0.55 -2.86 -18.78
CA VAL A 397 -0.84 -3.62 -20.03
C VAL A 397 0.17 -3.25 -21.12
N ASP A 398 0.52 -1.98 -21.26
CA ASP A 398 1.52 -1.51 -22.22
C ASP A 398 2.90 -2.11 -21.90
N LEU A 399 3.29 -2.18 -20.62
CA LEU A 399 4.48 -2.88 -20.21
C LEU A 399 4.44 -4.36 -20.61
N TYR A 400 3.34 -5.06 -20.34
CA TYR A 400 3.21 -6.48 -20.71
C TYR A 400 3.33 -6.69 -22.22
N ARG A 401 2.65 -5.87 -23.01
CA ARG A 401 2.70 -5.93 -24.48
C ARG A 401 4.11 -5.65 -25.01
N SER A 402 4.81 -4.67 -24.45
CA SER A 402 6.19 -4.37 -24.81
C SER A 402 7.12 -5.56 -24.59
N LEU A 403 6.99 -6.26 -23.46
CA LEU A 403 7.79 -7.45 -23.14
C LEU A 403 7.51 -8.63 -24.08
N LEU A 404 6.28 -8.76 -24.56
CA LEU A 404 5.90 -9.78 -25.55
C LEU A 404 6.44 -9.46 -26.95
N ALA A 405 6.52 -8.18 -27.31
CA ALA A 405 7.07 -7.72 -28.60
C ALA A 405 8.59 -7.92 -28.72
N HIS A 406 9.36 -7.74 -27.62
CA HIS A 406 10.82 -7.84 -27.61
C HIS A 406 11.36 -9.28 -27.49
N ARG A 407 10.52 -10.29 -27.52
CA ARG A 407 10.89 -11.71 -27.45
C ARG A 407 11.16 -12.38 -28.82
N ARG A 408 11.28 -11.60 -29.88
CA ARG A 408 11.64 -12.08 -31.23
C ARG A 408 13.14 -12.14 -31.45
#